data_67389a9df64a89b3b525c72b264c88c6
#
_entry.id   67389a9df64a89b3b525c72b264c88c6
#
_cell.length_a   1.000
_cell.length_b   1.000
_cell.length_c   1.000
_cell.angle_alpha   90.00
_cell.angle_beta   90.00
_cell.angle_gamma   90.00
#
_symmetry.space_group_name_H-M   'P 1'
#
loop_
_entity.id
_entity.type
_entity.pdbx_description
1 polymer ?
#
loop_
_entity_poly.entity_id
_entity_poly.type
_entity_poly.pdbx_seq_one_letter_code
_entity_poly.pdbx_strand_id
1 'polypeptide(L)'
;MTLVRMTEITGNGTTGNTGKLLGPLRTRPWVERWLTRAFGAAVASASYVVCVPWDLRNRAEASGSTQETTPVTGVGVAALGVLLLLLAAYFGHRDRRGWPLLLIAAPPAALMYVSLSTQPGPPDGFANAWPLTWAFFTLVIAAGVLVAAEVGRAYRVEEESMEGLVSAGRR
;
A
#
# COMPACT_ATOMS: atom_id res chain seq x y z
N MET A 1 26.64 -58.09 19.32
CA MET A 1 26.50 -57.61 17.95
C MET A 1 25.60 -56.36 18.01
N THR A 2 26.25 -55.20 18.18
CA THR A 2 25.55 -53.94 18.52
C THR A 2 25.41 -53.12 17.24
N LEU A 3 24.13 -52.97 16.77
CA LEU A 3 23.80 -52.14 15.61
C LEU A 3 23.90 -50.68 16.01
N VAL A 4 24.89 -49.96 15.50
CA VAL A 4 25.04 -48.53 15.59
C VAL A 4 24.04 -47.90 14.59
N ARG A 5 23.01 -47.23 15.14
CA ARG A 5 22.03 -46.44 14.41
C ARG A 5 22.71 -45.11 13.96
N MET A 6 23.12 -45.05 12.72
CA MET A 6 23.52 -43.78 12.10
C MET A 6 22.32 -42.83 12.06
N THR A 7 22.37 -41.82 12.89
CA THR A 7 21.46 -40.65 12.78
C THR A 7 21.89 -39.85 11.57
N GLU A 8 21.08 -39.90 10.53
CA GLU A 8 21.15 -38.96 9.39
C GLU A 8 20.93 -37.54 9.92
N ILE A 9 22.01 -36.77 9.94
CA ILE A 9 21.93 -35.32 10.11
C ILE A 9 21.43 -34.78 8.78
N THR A 10 20.10 -34.66 8.64
CA THR A 10 19.47 -33.98 7.52
C THR A 10 19.86 -32.52 7.59
N GLY A 11 20.72 -32.11 6.67
CA GLY A 11 21.14 -30.73 6.49
C GLY A 11 19.92 -29.80 6.29
N ASN A 12 19.61 -29.05 7.32
CA ASN A 12 18.54 -28.06 7.32
C ASN A 12 19.05 -26.86 6.48
N GLY A 13 18.90 -26.98 5.16
CA GLY A 13 19.32 -25.96 4.20
C GLY A 13 18.62 -24.63 4.47
N THR A 14 19.41 -23.59 4.48
CA THR A 14 19.07 -22.16 4.63
C THR A 14 18.09 -21.58 3.60
N THR A 15 17.50 -22.40 2.73
CA THR A 15 16.49 -22.00 1.75
C THR A 15 15.06 -21.81 2.33
N GLY A 16 14.86 -22.13 3.63
CA GLY A 16 13.54 -22.08 4.25
C GLY A 16 13.04 -20.70 4.71
N ASN A 17 13.85 -19.65 4.68
CA ASN A 17 13.47 -18.39 5.35
C ASN A 17 12.79 -17.38 4.43
N THR A 18 13.10 -17.36 3.14
CA THR A 18 12.47 -16.44 2.19
C THR A 18 11.01 -16.81 1.90
N GLY A 19 10.67 -18.10 1.81
CA GLY A 19 9.30 -18.57 1.66
C GLY A 19 8.38 -18.25 2.85
N LYS A 20 8.96 -18.14 4.06
CA LYS A 20 8.20 -17.72 5.25
C LYS A 20 7.81 -16.23 5.24
N LEU A 21 8.59 -15.35 4.62
CA LEU A 21 8.30 -13.92 4.55
C LEU A 21 7.15 -13.60 3.60
N LEU A 22 7.00 -14.34 2.52
CA LEU A 22 5.98 -14.13 1.49
C LEU A 22 4.68 -14.95 1.71
N GLY A 23 4.65 -15.83 2.70
CA GLY A 23 3.48 -16.66 3.02
C GLY A 23 2.22 -15.84 3.36
N PRO A 24 1.02 -16.41 3.15
CA PRO A 24 -0.24 -15.72 3.39
C PRO A 24 -0.38 -15.31 4.87
N LEU A 25 -0.81 -14.07 5.12
CA LEU A 25 -0.98 -13.54 6.49
C LEU A 25 -1.97 -14.34 7.33
N ARG A 26 -2.89 -15.06 6.69
CA ARG A 26 -3.92 -15.85 7.38
C ARG A 26 -3.37 -16.98 8.26
N THR A 27 -2.18 -17.50 7.93
CA THR A 27 -1.53 -18.59 8.70
C THR A 27 -0.70 -18.07 9.87
N ARG A 28 -0.51 -16.76 9.98
CA ARG A 28 0.31 -16.12 11.00
C ARG A 28 -0.46 -15.88 12.30
N PRO A 29 0.23 -15.81 13.47
CA PRO A 29 -0.35 -15.42 14.74
C PRO A 29 -1.12 -14.10 14.64
N TRP A 30 -2.18 -13.95 15.42
CA TRP A 30 -3.03 -12.76 15.40
C TRP A 30 -2.26 -11.45 15.58
N VAL A 31 -1.30 -11.42 16.51
CA VAL A 31 -0.47 -10.24 16.80
C VAL A 31 0.37 -9.85 15.58
N GLU A 32 1.04 -10.82 14.94
CA GLU A 32 1.89 -10.56 13.76
C GLU A 32 1.06 -10.02 12.58
N ARG A 33 -0.14 -10.53 12.39
CA ARG A 33 -1.06 -10.04 11.35
C ARG A 33 -1.43 -8.58 11.58
N TRP A 34 -1.78 -8.21 12.80
CA TRP A 34 -2.16 -6.84 13.11
C TRP A 34 -0.99 -5.88 13.08
N LEU A 35 0.19 -6.29 13.54
CA LEU A 35 1.41 -5.49 13.43
C LEU A 35 1.77 -5.20 11.96
N THR A 36 1.71 -6.22 11.09
CA THR A 36 1.98 -6.03 9.67
C THR A 36 0.96 -5.07 9.02
N ARG A 37 -0.32 -5.18 9.38
CA ARG A 37 -1.36 -4.29 8.89
C ARG A 37 -1.19 -2.86 9.39
N ALA A 38 -0.94 -2.69 10.69
CA ALA A 38 -0.67 -1.37 11.28
C ALA A 38 0.56 -0.71 10.64
N PHE A 39 1.62 -1.49 10.41
CA PHE A 39 2.81 -1.01 9.72
C PHE A 39 2.48 -0.56 8.28
N GLY A 40 1.70 -1.33 7.52
CA GLY A 40 1.26 -0.94 6.19
C GLY A 40 0.46 0.38 6.17
N ALA A 41 -0.48 0.53 7.10
CA ALA A 41 -1.24 1.77 7.25
C ALA A 41 -0.35 2.96 7.67
N ALA A 42 0.61 2.74 8.56
CA ALA A 42 1.57 3.76 8.97
C ALA A 42 2.46 4.21 7.80
N VAL A 43 2.95 3.27 6.99
CA VAL A 43 3.75 3.59 5.79
C VAL A 43 2.91 4.36 4.77
N ALA A 44 1.65 3.97 4.53
CA ALA A 44 0.75 4.70 3.64
C ALA A 44 0.49 6.13 4.11
N SER A 45 0.29 6.33 5.42
CA SER A 45 0.13 7.66 6.03
C SER A 45 1.40 8.50 5.89
N ALA A 46 2.55 7.92 6.23
CA ALA A 46 3.85 8.59 6.13
C ALA A 46 4.17 8.99 4.69
N SER A 47 3.89 8.11 3.73
CA SER A 47 4.06 8.42 2.30
C SER A 47 3.25 9.63 1.87
N TYR A 48 2.01 9.75 2.34
CA TYR A 48 1.18 10.93 2.06
C TYR A 48 1.82 12.21 2.64
N VAL A 49 2.20 12.21 3.92
CA VAL A 49 2.76 13.39 4.60
C VAL A 49 4.10 13.83 4.00
N VAL A 50 4.90 12.87 3.51
CA VAL A 50 6.22 13.17 2.90
C VAL A 50 6.07 13.67 1.46
N CYS A 51 5.15 13.07 0.69
CA CYS A 51 5.00 13.36 -0.74
C CYS A 51 4.07 14.54 -1.04
N VAL A 52 3.12 14.83 -0.16
CA VAL A 52 2.11 15.88 -0.33
C VAL A 52 2.23 16.88 0.81
N PRO A 53 2.43 18.17 0.54
CA PRO A 53 2.49 19.19 1.57
C PRO A 53 1.15 19.26 2.31
N TRP A 54 1.19 19.52 3.62
CA TRP A 54 -0.02 19.65 4.43
C TRP A 54 -0.91 20.81 3.99
N ASP A 55 -0.29 21.94 3.60
CA ASP A 55 -0.99 23.11 3.07
C ASP A 55 -1.15 22.95 1.56
N LEU A 56 -2.34 22.62 1.10
CA LEU A 56 -2.68 22.41 -0.30
C LEU A 56 -3.11 23.69 -1.02
N ARG A 57 -3.09 24.86 -0.34
CA ARG A 57 -3.52 26.13 -0.92
C ARG A 57 -2.50 26.64 -1.93
N ASN A 58 -3.01 27.16 -3.03
CA ASN A 58 -2.19 27.92 -3.96
C ASN A 58 -1.69 29.21 -3.28
N ARG A 59 -0.46 29.57 -3.56
CA ARG A 59 0.18 30.79 -3.05
C ARG A 59 0.57 31.67 -4.22
N ALA A 60 0.39 32.99 -4.07
CA ALA A 60 0.92 33.94 -5.01
C ALA A 60 2.45 33.81 -5.07
N GLU A 61 3.02 33.70 -6.27
CA GLU A 61 4.46 33.54 -6.50
C GLU A 61 5.28 34.76 -5.99
N ALA A 62 4.70 35.94 -6.06
CA ALA A 62 5.23 37.15 -5.46
C ALA A 62 4.11 38.08 -5.02
N SER A 63 4.39 38.99 -4.08
CA SER A 63 3.43 40.01 -3.66
C SER A 63 3.00 40.86 -4.85
N GLY A 64 1.72 40.73 -5.26
CA GLY A 64 1.15 41.46 -6.41
C GLY A 64 1.15 40.69 -7.73
N SER A 65 1.67 39.45 -7.81
CA SER A 65 1.53 38.61 -8.99
C SER A 65 0.15 37.95 -9.04
N THR A 66 -0.42 37.84 -10.24
CA THR A 66 -1.62 37.06 -10.52
C THR A 66 -1.31 35.57 -10.77
N GLN A 67 -0.03 35.21 -10.79
CA GLN A 67 0.39 33.82 -10.92
C GLN A 67 0.36 33.14 -9.55
N GLU A 68 -0.41 32.06 -9.48
CA GLU A 68 -0.49 31.19 -8.31
C GLU A 68 0.34 29.93 -8.56
N THR A 69 1.19 29.57 -7.60
CA THR A 69 1.92 28.31 -7.61
C THR A 69 1.24 27.32 -6.69
N THR A 70 1.00 26.11 -7.20
CA THR A 70 0.52 25.02 -6.37
C THR A 70 1.69 24.40 -5.59
N PRO A 71 1.58 24.23 -4.28
CA PRO A 71 2.62 23.57 -3.49
C PRO A 71 2.72 22.05 -3.79
N VAL A 72 1.72 21.51 -4.46
CA VAL A 72 1.69 20.07 -4.83
C VAL A 72 2.55 19.88 -6.10
N THR A 73 3.63 19.14 -5.96
CA THR A 73 4.51 18.82 -7.09
C THR A 73 4.05 17.54 -7.80
N GLY A 74 4.11 17.52 -9.14
CA GLY A 74 3.80 16.31 -9.91
C GLY A 74 4.67 15.12 -9.53
N VAL A 75 5.94 15.36 -9.18
CA VAL A 75 6.85 14.33 -8.69
C VAL A 75 6.38 13.74 -7.35
N GLY A 76 5.93 14.58 -6.41
CA GLY A 76 5.39 14.13 -5.13
C GLY A 76 4.15 13.24 -5.32
N VAL A 77 3.23 13.66 -6.19
CA VAL A 77 2.03 12.87 -6.52
C VAL A 77 2.39 11.54 -7.17
N ALA A 78 3.33 11.55 -8.13
CA ALA A 78 3.80 10.33 -8.78
C ALA A 78 4.48 9.37 -7.79
N ALA A 79 5.35 9.89 -6.92
CA ALA A 79 6.01 9.10 -5.89
C ALA A 79 5.00 8.49 -4.90
N LEU A 80 4.02 9.26 -4.45
CA LEU A 80 2.92 8.76 -3.61
C LEU A 80 2.17 7.65 -4.34
N GLY A 81 1.79 7.86 -5.60
CA GLY A 81 1.09 6.85 -6.41
C GLY A 81 1.86 5.54 -6.48
N VAL A 82 3.14 5.59 -6.83
CA VAL A 82 4.01 4.40 -6.91
C VAL A 82 4.10 3.68 -5.57
N LEU A 83 4.32 4.39 -4.46
CA LEU A 83 4.40 3.80 -3.13
C LEU A 83 3.10 3.11 -2.72
N LEU A 84 1.95 3.75 -2.95
CA LEU A 84 0.65 3.16 -2.64
C LEU A 84 0.34 1.94 -3.50
N LEU A 85 0.69 1.94 -4.79
CA LEU A 85 0.51 0.80 -5.69
C LEU A 85 1.38 -0.40 -5.28
N LEU A 86 2.64 -0.16 -4.92
CA LEU A 86 3.54 -1.21 -4.43
C LEU A 86 3.03 -1.83 -3.12
N LEU A 87 2.60 -1.01 -2.17
CA LEU A 87 1.98 -1.47 -0.93
C LEU A 87 0.69 -2.27 -1.21
N ALA A 88 -0.15 -1.78 -2.13
CA ALA A 88 -1.39 -2.45 -2.50
C ALA A 88 -1.15 -3.80 -3.15
N ALA A 89 -0.18 -3.92 -4.05
CA ALA A 89 0.24 -5.18 -4.66
C ALA A 89 0.76 -6.17 -3.60
N TYR A 90 1.62 -5.70 -2.68
CA TYR A 90 2.13 -6.52 -1.58
C TYR A 90 1.02 -7.07 -0.68
N PHE A 91 0.09 -6.22 -0.22
CA PHE A 91 -1.03 -6.66 0.61
C PHE A 91 -2.08 -7.45 -0.18
N GLY A 92 -2.25 -7.15 -1.47
CA GLY A 92 -3.10 -7.91 -2.37
C GLY A 92 -2.63 -9.36 -2.53
N HIS A 93 -1.32 -9.58 -2.61
CA HIS A 93 -0.72 -10.91 -2.64
C HIS A 93 -0.90 -11.68 -1.33
N ARG A 94 -0.88 -11.01 -0.17
CA ARG A 94 -0.82 -11.64 1.16
C ARG A 94 -2.13 -11.69 1.93
N ASP A 95 -3.09 -10.79 1.66
CA ASP A 95 -4.30 -10.62 2.48
C ASP A 95 -5.59 -10.75 1.66
N ARG A 96 -6.75 -10.65 2.36
CA ARG A 96 -8.08 -10.69 1.73
C ARG A 96 -8.37 -9.41 0.94
N ARG A 97 -9.29 -9.48 -0.02
CA ARG A 97 -9.64 -8.40 -0.97
C ARG A 97 -9.90 -7.03 -0.36
N GLY A 98 -10.54 -6.94 0.79
CA GLY A 98 -10.91 -5.66 1.40
C GLY A 98 -9.78 -4.97 2.17
N TRP A 99 -8.77 -5.71 2.63
CA TRP A 99 -7.72 -5.16 3.49
C TRP A 99 -6.82 -4.13 2.79
N PRO A 100 -6.37 -4.34 1.55
CA PRO A 100 -5.58 -3.33 0.84
C PRO A 100 -6.29 -1.99 0.75
N LEU A 101 -7.60 -1.99 0.46
CA LEU A 101 -8.39 -0.75 0.39
C LEU A 101 -8.41 -0.01 1.73
N LEU A 102 -8.68 -0.75 2.82
CA LEU A 102 -8.77 -0.17 4.17
C LEU A 102 -7.41 0.32 4.68
N LEU A 103 -6.33 -0.42 4.42
CA LEU A 103 -5.01 -0.14 4.99
C LEU A 103 -4.21 0.87 4.16
N ILE A 104 -4.41 0.89 2.86
CA ILE A 104 -3.57 1.67 1.94
C ILE A 104 -4.31 2.89 1.40
N ALA A 105 -5.60 2.78 1.07
CA ALA A 105 -6.35 3.91 0.52
C ALA A 105 -6.99 4.79 1.62
N ALA A 106 -7.51 4.19 2.70
CA ALA A 106 -8.22 4.96 3.72
C ALA A 106 -7.34 5.95 4.50
N PRO A 107 -6.08 5.64 4.92
CA PRO A 107 -5.26 6.59 5.66
C PRO A 107 -4.94 7.87 4.87
N PRO A 108 -4.41 7.84 3.63
CA PRO A 108 -4.17 9.05 2.85
C PRO A 108 -5.47 9.80 2.52
N ALA A 109 -6.59 9.10 2.28
CA ALA A 109 -7.88 9.74 2.07
C ALA A 109 -8.37 10.49 3.30
N ALA A 110 -8.18 9.93 4.51
CA ALA A 110 -8.52 10.57 5.76
C ALA A 110 -7.62 11.80 6.03
N LEU A 111 -6.31 11.69 5.80
CA LEU A 111 -5.38 12.81 5.93
C LEU A 111 -5.71 13.94 4.97
N MET A 112 -6.02 13.62 3.71
CA MET A 112 -6.45 14.59 2.73
C MET A 112 -7.78 15.25 3.11
N TYR A 113 -8.73 14.49 3.67
CA TYR A 113 -9.98 15.07 4.21
C TYR A 113 -9.70 16.09 5.29
N VAL A 114 -8.88 15.74 6.28
CA VAL A 114 -8.50 16.65 7.37
C VAL A 114 -7.79 17.88 6.82
N SER A 115 -6.83 17.71 5.92
CA SER A 115 -6.12 18.82 5.28
C SER A 115 -7.07 19.77 4.57
N LEU A 116 -7.95 19.27 3.71
CA LEU A 116 -8.91 20.10 2.96
C LEU A 116 -9.99 20.73 3.84
N SER A 117 -10.46 20.04 4.88
CA SER A 117 -11.52 20.54 5.77
C SER A 117 -11.05 21.59 6.75
N THR A 118 -9.76 21.58 7.14
CA THR A 118 -9.18 22.52 8.08
C THR A 118 -8.70 23.82 7.44
N GLN A 119 -8.63 23.85 6.10
CA GLN A 119 -8.16 25.02 5.38
C GLN A 119 -9.36 25.71 4.70
N PRO A 120 -9.80 26.88 5.20
CA PRO A 120 -10.86 27.63 4.54
C PRO A 120 -10.38 28.04 3.14
N GLY A 121 -11.14 27.67 2.13
CA GLY A 121 -10.90 28.10 0.76
C GLY A 121 -11.04 29.60 0.58
N PRO A 122 -10.60 30.18 -0.55
CA PRO A 122 -10.84 31.58 -0.87
C PRO A 122 -12.35 31.88 -0.82
N PRO A 123 -12.75 33.09 -0.42
CA PRO A 123 -14.15 33.47 -0.24
C PRO A 123 -14.98 33.44 -1.55
N ASP A 124 -14.32 33.33 -2.69
CA ASP A 124 -14.95 33.41 -4.01
C ASP A 124 -15.47 32.03 -4.44
N GLY A 125 -16.75 31.83 -4.38
CA GLY A 125 -17.63 30.83 -5.05
C GLY A 125 -17.20 29.35 -5.14
N PHE A 126 -15.94 29.02 -5.24
CA PHE A 126 -15.37 27.66 -5.27
C PHE A 126 -15.02 27.09 -3.90
N ALA A 127 -15.24 27.86 -2.82
CA ALA A 127 -14.95 27.42 -1.45
C ALA A 127 -15.66 26.10 -1.05
N ASN A 128 -16.74 25.74 -1.72
CA ASN A 128 -17.50 24.52 -1.47
C ASN A 128 -17.09 23.33 -2.35
N ALA A 129 -16.10 23.47 -3.25
CA ALA A 129 -15.70 22.39 -4.15
C ALA A 129 -14.76 21.37 -3.50
N TRP A 130 -14.20 21.64 -2.31
CA TRP A 130 -13.29 20.74 -1.64
C TRP A 130 -13.85 19.32 -1.38
N PRO A 131 -15.17 19.12 -1.06
CA PRO A 131 -15.68 17.77 -0.88
C PRO A 131 -15.65 16.96 -2.18
N LEU A 132 -15.90 17.63 -3.30
CA LEU A 132 -15.86 17.02 -4.63
C LEU A 132 -14.40 16.64 -5.00
N THR A 133 -13.47 17.54 -4.75
CA THR A 133 -12.04 17.31 -4.95
C THR A 133 -11.56 16.12 -4.10
N TRP A 134 -11.90 16.11 -2.83
CA TRP A 134 -11.59 14.99 -1.94
C TRP A 134 -12.20 13.67 -2.44
N ALA A 135 -13.48 13.66 -2.81
CA ALA A 135 -14.15 12.47 -3.30
C ALA A 135 -13.49 11.94 -4.58
N PHE A 136 -13.17 12.83 -5.53
CA PHE A 136 -12.50 12.47 -6.77
C PHE A 136 -11.14 11.78 -6.52
N PHE A 137 -10.26 12.42 -5.76
CA PHE A 137 -8.94 11.84 -5.48
C PHE A 137 -9.02 10.57 -4.64
N THR A 138 -9.96 10.49 -3.70
CA THR A 138 -10.22 9.26 -2.93
C THR A 138 -10.63 8.11 -3.85
N LEU A 139 -11.51 8.35 -4.82
CA LEU A 139 -11.91 7.35 -5.79
C LEU A 139 -10.75 6.91 -6.68
N VAL A 140 -9.91 7.85 -7.15
CA VAL A 140 -8.72 7.53 -7.95
C VAL A 140 -7.75 6.66 -7.16
N ILE A 141 -7.44 7.02 -5.91
CA ILE A 141 -6.58 6.22 -5.02
C ILE A 141 -7.19 4.84 -4.79
N ALA A 142 -8.48 4.76 -4.46
CA ALA A 142 -9.16 3.50 -4.21
C ALA A 142 -9.15 2.58 -5.45
N ALA A 143 -9.42 3.12 -6.63
CA ALA A 143 -9.38 2.37 -7.88
C ALA A 143 -7.96 1.84 -8.18
N GLY A 144 -6.94 2.68 -8.04
CA GLY A 144 -5.54 2.28 -8.23
C GLY A 144 -5.13 1.17 -7.25
N VAL A 145 -5.48 1.32 -5.97
CA VAL A 145 -5.21 0.31 -4.93
C VAL A 145 -5.91 -1.02 -5.24
N LEU A 146 -7.17 -1.00 -5.69
CA LEU A 146 -7.89 -2.22 -6.06
C LEU A 146 -7.23 -2.92 -7.26
N VAL A 147 -6.90 -2.19 -8.31
CA VAL A 147 -6.23 -2.75 -9.49
C VAL A 147 -4.89 -3.37 -9.09
N ALA A 148 -4.04 -2.66 -8.35
CA ALA A 148 -2.75 -3.17 -7.91
C ALA A 148 -2.88 -4.40 -7.01
N ALA A 149 -3.88 -4.42 -6.12
CA ALA A 149 -4.15 -5.57 -5.27
C ALA A 149 -4.64 -6.80 -6.06
N GLU A 150 -5.43 -6.62 -7.12
CA GLU A 150 -5.84 -7.74 -7.99
C GLU A 150 -4.66 -8.26 -8.81
N VAL A 151 -3.80 -7.38 -9.33
CA VAL A 151 -2.56 -7.77 -9.99
C VAL A 151 -1.67 -8.59 -9.05
N GLY A 152 -1.45 -8.11 -7.81
CA GLY A 152 -0.67 -8.85 -6.81
C GLY A 152 -1.25 -10.24 -6.50
N ARG A 153 -2.57 -10.41 -6.56
CA ARG A 153 -3.24 -11.72 -6.39
C ARG A 153 -3.05 -12.64 -7.59
N ALA A 154 -3.13 -12.12 -8.79
CA ALA A 154 -2.96 -12.92 -10.00
C ALA A 154 -1.59 -13.63 -10.00
N TYR A 155 -0.53 -12.91 -9.63
CA TYR A 155 0.81 -13.50 -9.49
C TYR A 155 0.87 -14.64 -8.47
N ARG A 156 0.15 -14.53 -7.34
CA ARG A 156 0.12 -15.60 -6.35
C ARG A 156 -0.51 -16.88 -6.89
N VAL A 157 -1.59 -16.78 -7.67
CA VAL A 157 -2.27 -17.94 -8.25
C VAL A 157 -1.37 -18.67 -9.25
N GLU A 158 -0.59 -17.93 -10.03
CA GLU A 158 0.38 -18.52 -10.97
C GLU A 158 1.50 -19.27 -10.24
N GLU A 159 2.05 -18.72 -9.14
CA GLU A 159 3.07 -19.39 -8.32
C GLU A 159 2.54 -20.71 -7.75
N GLU A 160 1.35 -20.70 -7.13
CA GLU A 160 0.71 -21.92 -6.58
C GLU A 160 0.47 -22.98 -7.67
N SER A 161 0.11 -22.57 -8.89
CA SER A 161 -0.10 -23.47 -10.04
C SER A 161 1.21 -24.10 -10.52
N MET A 162 2.29 -23.33 -10.59
CA MET A 162 3.60 -23.83 -11.02
C MET A 162 4.20 -24.80 -10.00
N GLU A 163 4.08 -24.53 -8.70
CA GLU A 163 4.51 -25.45 -7.64
C GLU A 163 3.75 -26.77 -7.69
N GLY A 164 2.44 -26.73 -7.97
CA GLY A 164 1.61 -27.92 -8.16
C GLY A 164 2.08 -28.80 -9.30
N LEU A 165 2.44 -28.22 -10.45
CA LEU A 165 2.95 -28.93 -11.61
C LEU A 165 4.32 -29.58 -11.35
N VAL A 166 5.23 -28.85 -10.69
CA VAL A 166 6.57 -29.37 -10.34
C VAL A 166 6.48 -30.54 -9.36
N SER A 167 5.56 -30.47 -8.39
CA SER A 167 5.35 -31.53 -7.42
C SER A 167 4.71 -32.80 -8.05
N ALA A 168 3.82 -32.64 -9.02
CA ALA A 168 3.19 -33.76 -9.74
C ALA A 168 4.17 -34.48 -10.67
N GLY A 169 5.11 -33.78 -11.29
CA GLY A 169 6.13 -34.37 -12.16
C GLY A 169 7.24 -35.15 -11.42
N ARG A 170 7.29 -35.12 -10.10
CA ARG A 170 8.25 -35.87 -9.28
C ARG A 170 7.76 -37.22 -8.75
N ARG A 171 6.53 -37.62 -9.05
CA ARG A 171 5.97 -38.91 -8.71
C ARG A 171 6.03 -39.86 -9.91
#